data_2004d10fd9be34f8af77554fd6e29949
#
_entry.id   2004d10fd9be34f8af77554fd6e29949
#
_cell.length_a   1.000
_cell.length_b   1.000
_cell.length_c   1.000
_cell.angle_alpha   90.00
_cell.angle_beta   90.00
_cell.angle_gamma   90.00
#
_symmetry.space_group_name_H-M   'P 1'
#
loop_
_entity.id
_entity.type
_entity.pdbx_description
1 polymer ?
#
loop_
_entity_poly.entity_id
_entity_poly.type
_entity_poly.pdbx_seq_one_letter_code
_entity_poly.pdbx_strand_id
1 'polypeptide(L)'
;AQVALYGSFYFACCSNDSPMIDVDVTVNKLLPYNTITEVFEIIRNSGAYQEMRLNTDYDPLCIDLIVPKTNIRIRVTSDNKRSIFSSEIVRLYTRFDPRVLPLLRLIRFFAKICSLDRPDLGTLHPIVFHLMFIHFLQQIEEPVLPCLHEYASDYFSCLLN
;
A
#
# COMPACT_ATOMS: atom_id res chain seq x y z
N ALA A 1 -5.30 -19.04 6.81
CA ALA A 1 -4.73 -17.89 6.08
C ALA A 1 -5.53 -16.61 6.40
N GLN A 2 -4.86 -15.51 6.51
CA GLN A 2 -5.46 -14.19 6.61
C GLN A 2 -5.14 -13.43 5.32
N VAL A 3 -6.08 -12.60 4.87
CA VAL A 3 -5.91 -11.76 3.68
C VAL A 3 -6.22 -10.33 4.07
N ALA A 4 -5.32 -9.41 3.75
CA ALA A 4 -5.47 -7.99 4.02
C ALA A 4 -5.27 -7.17 2.74
N LEU A 5 -6.07 -6.12 2.57
CA LEU A 5 -5.87 -5.11 1.53
C LEU A 5 -5.01 -3.98 2.10
N TYR A 6 -4.12 -3.44 1.27
CA TYR A 6 -3.31 -2.28 1.64
C TYR A 6 -3.04 -1.38 0.40
N GLY A 7 -2.19 -0.38 0.55
CA GLY A 7 -1.79 0.51 -0.54
C GLY A 7 -2.86 1.52 -0.95
N SER A 8 -2.63 2.19 -2.06
CA SER A 8 -3.42 3.34 -2.51
C SER A 8 -4.88 3.02 -2.80
N PHE A 9 -5.18 1.78 -3.19
CA PHE A 9 -6.56 1.33 -3.37
C PHE A 9 -7.32 1.28 -2.05
N TYR A 10 -6.68 0.79 -0.98
CA TYR A 10 -7.28 0.63 0.34
C TYR A 10 -7.75 1.95 0.97
N PHE A 11 -7.01 3.04 0.77
CA PHE A 11 -7.38 4.37 1.25
C PHE A 11 -7.89 5.33 0.16
N ALA A 12 -8.36 4.75 -0.96
CA ALA A 12 -9.02 5.45 -2.07
C ALA A 12 -8.19 6.55 -2.77
N CYS A 13 -6.87 6.41 -2.79
CA CYS A 13 -5.92 7.30 -3.50
C CYS A 13 -5.32 6.69 -4.76
N CYS A 14 -5.92 5.64 -5.33
CA CYS A 14 -5.44 5.03 -6.56
C CYS A 14 -5.65 5.95 -7.78
N SER A 15 -4.77 5.81 -8.77
CA SER A 15 -4.92 6.48 -10.07
C SER A 15 -5.82 5.64 -10.98
N ASN A 16 -6.72 6.30 -11.71
CA ASN A 16 -7.59 5.63 -12.68
C ASN A 16 -6.80 5.09 -13.89
N ASP A 17 -5.66 5.68 -14.23
CA ASP A 17 -4.86 5.28 -15.41
C ASP A 17 -4.17 3.94 -15.24
N SER A 18 -3.94 3.51 -14.01
CA SER A 18 -3.20 2.28 -13.71
C SER A 18 -3.62 1.77 -12.32
N PRO A 19 -4.85 1.26 -12.20
CA PRO A 19 -5.33 0.76 -10.92
C PRO A 19 -4.51 -0.46 -10.49
N MET A 20 -3.99 -0.40 -9.26
CA MET A 20 -3.28 -1.51 -8.64
C MET A 20 -3.92 -1.81 -7.29
N ILE A 21 -4.21 -3.08 -7.08
CA ILE A 21 -4.75 -3.60 -5.82
C ILE A 21 -3.63 -4.36 -5.13
N ASP A 22 -3.25 -3.90 -3.96
CA ASP A 22 -2.24 -4.55 -3.13
C ASP A 22 -2.92 -5.44 -2.09
N VAL A 23 -2.53 -6.72 -2.09
CA VAL A 23 -3.09 -7.77 -1.21
C VAL A 23 -1.96 -8.41 -0.45
N ASP A 24 -2.11 -8.57 0.86
CA ASP A 24 -1.21 -9.37 1.67
C ASP A 24 -1.86 -10.69 2.08
N VAL A 25 -1.11 -11.77 1.98
CA VAL A 25 -1.54 -13.11 2.39
C VAL A 25 -0.59 -13.63 3.46
N THR A 26 -1.10 -13.83 4.67
CA THR A 26 -0.34 -14.40 5.78
C THR A 26 -0.88 -15.78 6.13
N VAL A 27 0.00 -16.77 6.21
CA VAL A 27 -0.34 -18.12 6.64
C VAL A 27 0.39 -18.44 7.96
N ASN A 28 -0.36 -18.70 9.00
CA ASN A 28 0.20 -19.05 10.30
C ASN A 28 1.11 -20.30 10.18
N LYS A 29 2.30 -20.21 10.77
CA LYS A 29 3.36 -21.24 10.78
C LYS A 29 4.13 -21.44 9.46
N LEU A 30 3.84 -20.69 8.40
CA LEU A 30 4.68 -20.67 7.21
C LEU A 30 5.55 -19.42 7.19
N LEU A 31 6.78 -19.57 6.69
CA LEU A 31 7.64 -18.43 6.40
C LEU A 31 7.06 -17.63 5.23
N PRO A 32 7.20 -16.31 5.19
CA PRO A 32 6.68 -15.46 4.11
C PRO A 32 7.10 -15.92 2.71
N TYR A 33 8.36 -16.34 2.56
CA TYR A 33 8.88 -16.89 1.30
C TYR A 33 8.11 -18.15 0.84
N ASN A 34 7.88 -19.10 1.74
CA ASN A 34 7.16 -20.34 1.40
C ASN A 34 5.69 -20.03 1.10
N THR A 35 5.08 -19.11 1.85
CA THR A 35 3.71 -18.67 1.60
C THR A 35 3.55 -18.10 0.19
N ILE A 36 4.44 -17.20 -0.22
CA ILE A 36 4.33 -16.54 -1.52
C ILE A 36 4.57 -17.51 -2.68
N THR A 37 5.50 -18.48 -2.52
CA THR A 37 5.76 -19.51 -3.54
C THR A 37 4.59 -20.48 -3.67
N GLU A 38 3.98 -20.92 -2.57
CA GLU A 38 2.78 -21.76 -2.60
C GLU A 38 1.60 -21.02 -3.26
N VAL A 39 1.37 -19.77 -2.89
CA VAL A 39 0.33 -18.93 -3.50
C VAL A 39 0.56 -18.76 -4.99
N PHE A 40 1.82 -18.56 -5.40
CA PHE A 40 2.19 -18.47 -6.82
C PHE A 40 1.81 -19.74 -7.58
N GLU A 41 2.17 -20.92 -7.07
CA GLU A 41 1.83 -22.19 -7.73
C GLU A 41 0.31 -22.46 -7.76
N ILE A 42 -0.42 -22.11 -6.71
CA ILE A 42 -1.89 -22.23 -6.70
C ILE A 42 -2.52 -21.36 -7.78
N ILE A 43 -2.10 -20.08 -7.88
CA ILE A 43 -2.63 -19.16 -8.88
C ILE A 43 -2.26 -19.63 -10.29
N ARG A 44 -1.03 -20.08 -10.49
CA ARG A 44 -0.53 -20.60 -11.77
C ARG A 44 -1.34 -21.81 -12.25
N ASN A 45 -1.58 -22.75 -11.35
CA ASN A 45 -2.32 -23.97 -11.65
C ASN A 45 -3.82 -23.71 -11.92
N SER A 46 -4.36 -22.59 -11.43
CA SER A 46 -5.75 -22.20 -11.71
C SER A 46 -5.99 -21.81 -13.18
N GLY A 47 -4.95 -21.42 -13.92
CA GLY A 47 -5.04 -20.97 -15.30
C GLY A 47 -5.84 -19.67 -15.51
N ALA A 48 -6.20 -18.97 -14.41
CA ALA A 48 -7.08 -17.80 -14.46
C ALA A 48 -6.37 -16.54 -14.99
N TYR A 49 -5.05 -16.50 -14.91
CA TYR A 49 -4.23 -15.32 -15.25
C TYR A 49 -3.16 -15.72 -16.29
N GLN A 50 -3.10 -14.97 -17.39
CA GLN A 50 -2.12 -15.19 -18.46
C GLN A 50 -0.78 -14.50 -18.19
N GLU A 51 -0.85 -13.34 -17.55
CA GLU A 51 0.34 -12.56 -17.18
C GLU A 51 0.50 -12.59 -15.66
N MET A 52 1.49 -13.37 -15.22
CA MET A 52 1.85 -13.50 -13.82
C MET A 52 3.36 -13.57 -13.67
N ARG A 53 3.92 -12.78 -12.77
CA ARG A 53 5.35 -12.71 -12.50
C ARG A 53 5.63 -12.77 -11.00
N LEU A 54 6.49 -13.70 -10.59
CA LEU A 54 7.11 -13.65 -9.26
C LEU A 54 8.27 -12.67 -9.31
N ASN A 55 8.18 -11.61 -8.51
CA ASN A 55 9.19 -10.56 -8.47
C ASN A 55 10.06 -10.74 -7.22
N THR A 56 11.31 -11.17 -7.46
CA THR A 56 12.31 -11.43 -6.42
C THR A 56 13.15 -10.21 -6.06
N ASP A 57 13.05 -9.13 -6.84
CA ASP A 57 13.80 -7.90 -6.64
C ASP A 57 13.13 -6.96 -5.61
N TYR A 58 11.95 -7.35 -5.13
CA TYR A 58 11.20 -6.63 -4.10
C TYR A 58 11.37 -7.29 -2.72
N ASP A 59 11.38 -6.46 -1.69
CA ASP A 59 11.32 -6.87 -0.28
C ASP A 59 10.09 -6.21 0.39
N PRO A 60 9.08 -7.00 0.78
CA PRO A 60 8.94 -8.46 0.63
C PRO A 60 8.70 -8.90 -0.82
N LEU A 61 9.05 -10.16 -1.11
CA LEU A 61 8.73 -10.83 -2.37
C LEU A 61 7.27 -10.63 -2.76
N CYS A 62 7.01 -10.41 -4.04
CA CYS A 62 5.64 -10.21 -4.50
C CYS A 62 5.33 -10.97 -5.79
N ILE A 63 4.05 -11.26 -5.98
CA ILE A 63 3.48 -11.75 -7.22
C ILE A 63 2.75 -10.58 -7.88
N ASP A 64 3.17 -10.19 -9.06
CA ASP A 64 2.45 -9.23 -9.89
C ASP A 64 1.62 -10.00 -10.93
N LEU A 65 0.33 -9.71 -11.01
CA LEU A 65 -0.58 -10.31 -11.98
C LEU A 65 -1.54 -9.27 -12.58
N ILE A 66 -2.00 -9.55 -13.79
CA ILE A 66 -2.93 -8.69 -14.51
C ILE A 66 -4.25 -9.45 -14.70
N VAL A 67 -5.34 -8.81 -14.30
CA VAL A 67 -6.69 -9.38 -14.48
C VAL A 67 -7.08 -9.26 -15.93
N PRO A 68 -7.38 -10.39 -16.63
CA PRO A 68 -7.82 -10.37 -18.01
C PRO A 68 -9.04 -9.44 -18.22
N LYS A 69 -9.10 -8.75 -19.36
CA LYS A 69 -10.17 -7.83 -19.78
C LYS A 69 -10.24 -6.48 -19.05
N THR A 70 -9.79 -6.36 -17.82
CA THR A 70 -9.91 -5.11 -17.03
C THR A 70 -8.61 -4.33 -16.94
N ASN A 71 -7.49 -4.96 -17.26
CA ASN A 71 -6.13 -4.42 -17.11
C ASN A 71 -5.81 -3.96 -15.67
N ILE A 72 -6.55 -4.47 -14.68
CA ILE A 72 -6.28 -4.22 -13.26
C ILE A 72 -5.06 -5.04 -12.85
N ARG A 73 -4.07 -4.38 -12.29
CA ARG A 73 -2.91 -5.06 -11.70
C ARG A 73 -3.20 -5.41 -10.26
N ILE A 74 -2.86 -6.64 -9.89
CA ILE A 74 -2.92 -7.11 -8.50
C ILE A 74 -1.50 -7.46 -8.09
N ARG A 75 -1.08 -6.95 -6.93
CA ARG A 75 0.16 -7.31 -6.27
C ARG A 75 -0.15 -8.10 -5.02
N VAL A 76 0.41 -9.30 -4.91
CA VAL A 76 0.25 -10.14 -3.74
C VAL A 76 1.59 -10.23 -3.01
N THR A 77 1.59 -9.93 -1.73
CA THR A 77 2.74 -10.06 -0.83
C THR A 77 2.43 -11.02 0.31
N SER A 78 3.43 -11.34 1.11
CA SER A 78 3.23 -12.12 2.33
C SER A 78 3.94 -11.47 3.52
N ASP A 79 3.21 -11.33 4.62
CA ASP A 79 3.67 -10.76 5.90
C ASP A 79 4.19 -9.30 5.79
N ASN A 80 3.58 -8.52 4.91
CA ASN A 80 3.94 -7.12 4.67
C ASN A 80 3.29 -6.16 5.68
N LYS A 81 3.53 -6.44 6.96
CA LYS A 81 2.97 -5.66 8.09
C LYS A 81 3.24 -4.17 7.97
N ARG A 82 4.45 -3.78 7.51
CA ARG A 82 4.84 -2.37 7.35
C ARG A 82 3.91 -1.62 6.39
N SER A 83 3.64 -2.19 5.22
CA SER A 83 2.78 -1.56 4.22
C SER A 83 1.31 -1.56 4.65
N ILE A 84 0.86 -2.62 5.32
CA ILE A 84 -0.49 -2.68 5.91
C ILE A 84 -0.65 -1.57 6.94
N PHE A 85 0.29 -1.46 7.88
CA PHE A 85 0.28 -0.44 8.93
C PHE A 85 0.30 0.98 8.36
N SER A 86 1.21 1.27 7.42
CA SER A 86 1.30 2.58 6.78
C SER A 86 0.00 2.95 6.06
N SER A 87 -0.65 1.98 5.41
CA SER A 87 -1.92 2.18 4.71
C SER A 87 -3.06 2.47 5.69
N GLU A 88 -3.07 1.79 6.83
CA GLU A 88 -4.07 2.02 7.88
C GLU A 88 -3.93 3.43 8.49
N ILE A 89 -2.71 3.89 8.74
CA ILE A 89 -2.44 5.25 9.22
C ILE A 89 -3.01 6.28 8.24
N VAL A 90 -2.68 6.16 6.95
CA VAL A 90 -3.20 7.10 5.94
C VAL A 90 -4.72 7.05 5.89
N ARG A 91 -5.31 5.85 5.95
CA ARG A 91 -6.78 5.68 5.96
C ARG A 91 -7.44 6.34 7.17
N LEU A 92 -6.85 6.25 8.36
CA LEU A 92 -7.36 6.92 9.56
C LEU A 92 -7.37 8.43 9.37
N TYR A 93 -6.29 9.02 8.87
CA TYR A 93 -6.24 10.46 8.60
C TYR A 93 -7.25 10.91 7.54
N THR A 94 -7.51 10.12 6.50
CA THR A 94 -8.54 10.46 5.50
C THR A 94 -9.96 10.45 6.05
N ARG A 95 -10.19 9.75 7.16
CA ARG A 95 -11.49 9.72 7.87
C ARG A 95 -11.63 10.82 8.90
N PHE A 96 -10.50 11.35 9.38
CA PHE A 96 -10.49 12.39 10.40
C PHE A 96 -11.03 13.72 9.86
N ASP A 97 -10.59 14.11 8.66
CA ASP A 97 -11.05 15.33 7.99
C ASP A 97 -11.32 15.05 6.50
N PRO A 98 -12.52 15.43 5.98
CA PRO A 98 -12.89 15.13 4.59
C PRO A 98 -12.03 15.84 3.54
N ARG A 99 -11.30 16.90 3.92
CA ARG A 99 -10.39 17.63 3.03
C ARG A 99 -9.10 16.85 2.73
N VAL A 100 -8.71 15.95 3.63
CA VAL A 100 -7.44 15.22 3.53
C VAL A 100 -7.37 14.35 2.29
N LEU A 101 -8.41 13.59 1.99
CA LEU A 101 -8.42 12.68 0.86
C LEU A 101 -8.25 13.38 -0.50
N PRO A 102 -8.98 14.45 -0.84
CA PRO A 102 -8.75 15.21 -2.07
C PRO A 102 -7.32 15.78 -2.16
N LEU A 103 -6.78 16.27 -1.04
CA LEU A 103 -5.45 16.84 -1.00
C LEU A 103 -4.36 15.77 -1.18
N LEU A 104 -4.52 14.60 -0.58
CA LEU A 104 -3.61 13.46 -0.82
C LEU A 104 -3.63 13.00 -2.28
N ARG A 105 -4.79 13.01 -2.94
CA ARG A 105 -4.90 12.73 -4.38
C ARG A 105 -4.15 13.78 -5.20
N LEU A 106 -4.27 15.05 -4.85
CA LEU A 106 -3.58 16.15 -5.52
C LEU A 106 -2.07 16.01 -5.41
N ILE A 107 -1.53 15.80 -4.21
CA ILE A 107 -0.08 15.64 -4.02
C ILE A 107 0.46 14.39 -4.73
N ARG A 108 -0.32 13.31 -4.75
CA ARG A 108 0.01 12.10 -5.48
C ARG A 108 0.04 12.34 -7.00
N PHE A 109 -0.92 13.07 -7.53
CA PHE A 109 -0.98 13.47 -8.93
C PHE A 109 0.22 14.35 -9.31
N PHE A 110 0.55 15.34 -8.47
CA PHE A 110 1.73 16.18 -8.66
C PHE A 110 3.01 15.36 -8.68
N ALA A 111 3.22 14.48 -7.71
CA ALA A 111 4.39 13.61 -7.65
C ALA A 111 4.53 12.74 -8.90
N LYS A 112 3.40 12.24 -9.43
CA LYS A 112 3.36 11.45 -10.66
C LYS A 112 3.75 12.27 -11.90
N ILE A 113 3.19 13.46 -12.06
CA ILE A 113 3.53 14.35 -13.20
C ILE A 113 5.02 14.72 -13.19
N CYS A 114 5.56 15.01 -12.00
CA CYS A 114 6.97 15.36 -11.84
C CYS A 114 7.90 14.12 -11.84
N SER A 115 7.37 12.91 -12.01
CA SER A 115 8.14 11.65 -11.95
C SER A 115 8.96 11.47 -10.66
N LEU A 116 8.45 12.00 -9.54
CA LEU A 116 9.11 11.95 -8.22
C LEU A 116 8.77 10.68 -7.43
N ASP A 117 7.82 9.89 -7.90
CA ASP A 117 7.28 8.70 -7.25
C ASP A 117 7.72 7.39 -7.96
N ARG A 118 8.93 7.38 -8.48
CA ARG A 118 9.54 6.29 -9.23
C ARG A 118 10.74 5.72 -8.48
N PRO A 119 10.52 4.85 -7.45
CA PRO A 119 11.61 4.25 -6.68
C PRO A 119 12.55 3.39 -7.55
N ASP A 120 12.04 2.85 -8.65
CA ASP A 120 12.82 2.19 -9.71
C ASP A 120 13.86 3.10 -10.39
N LEU A 121 13.65 4.41 -10.34
CA LEU A 121 14.59 5.43 -10.84
C LEU A 121 15.31 6.19 -9.72
N GLY A 122 15.32 5.66 -8.49
CA GLY A 122 15.99 6.25 -7.34
C GLY A 122 15.26 7.42 -6.68
N THR A 123 13.98 7.64 -7.01
CA THR A 123 13.15 8.66 -6.34
C THR A 123 12.37 8.05 -5.17
N LEU A 124 11.49 8.83 -4.54
CA LEU A 124 10.77 8.40 -3.33
C LEU A 124 9.64 7.41 -3.64
N HIS A 125 9.38 6.50 -2.70
CA HIS A 125 8.22 5.64 -2.78
C HIS A 125 6.92 6.47 -2.62
N PRO A 126 5.84 6.16 -3.35
CA PRO A 126 4.58 6.90 -3.32
C PRO A 126 4.01 7.21 -1.93
N ILE A 127 4.11 6.28 -0.98
CA ILE A 127 3.61 6.46 0.38
C ILE A 127 4.29 7.62 1.12
N VAL A 128 5.55 7.92 0.80
CA VAL A 128 6.31 8.99 1.44
C VAL A 128 5.65 10.34 1.22
N PHE A 129 5.12 10.59 0.01
CA PHE A 129 4.40 11.84 -0.29
C PHE A 129 3.13 11.99 0.55
N HIS A 130 2.41 10.90 0.81
CA HIS A 130 1.23 10.94 1.68
C HIS A 130 1.64 11.26 3.13
N LEU A 131 2.69 10.59 3.64
CA LEU A 131 3.15 10.82 5.01
C LEU A 131 3.73 12.23 5.20
N MET A 132 4.52 12.73 4.25
CA MET A 132 5.02 14.11 4.27
C MET A 132 3.89 15.13 4.28
N PHE A 133 2.85 14.89 3.49
CA PHE A 133 1.71 15.80 3.43
C PHE A 133 0.86 15.75 4.71
N ILE A 134 0.65 14.57 5.28
CA ILE A 134 0.01 14.42 6.59
C ILE A 134 0.79 15.20 7.65
N HIS A 135 2.13 15.02 7.67
CA HIS A 135 2.99 15.75 8.59
C HIS A 135 2.88 17.27 8.38
N PHE A 136 2.87 17.74 7.15
CA PHE A 136 2.64 19.15 6.84
C PHE A 136 1.32 19.67 7.46
N LEU A 137 0.21 18.94 7.30
CA LEU A 137 -1.09 19.30 7.86
C LEU A 137 -1.14 19.28 9.41
N GLN A 138 -0.19 18.61 10.05
CA GLN A 138 -0.01 18.60 11.50
C GLN A 138 0.82 19.79 12.00
N GLN A 139 1.68 20.37 11.16
CA GLN A 139 2.67 21.37 11.55
C GLN A 139 2.34 22.81 11.11
N ILE A 140 1.28 23.01 10.32
CA ILE A 140 0.83 24.36 9.94
C ILE A 140 0.34 25.14 11.17
N GLU A 141 0.33 26.45 11.10
CA GLU A 141 0.02 27.37 12.21
C GLU A 141 -1.33 27.05 12.88
N GLU A 142 -2.34 26.68 12.09
CA GLU A 142 -3.59 26.10 12.57
C GLU A 142 -3.68 24.63 12.12
N PRO A 143 -3.26 23.65 12.94
CA PRO A 143 -3.20 22.26 12.53
C PRO A 143 -4.56 21.70 12.10
N VAL A 144 -4.60 21.13 10.89
CA VAL A 144 -5.80 20.46 10.38
C VAL A 144 -5.90 19.03 10.93
N LEU A 145 -4.76 18.40 11.18
CA LEU A 145 -4.69 17.03 11.67
C LEU A 145 -3.97 16.94 13.00
N PRO A 146 -4.46 16.14 13.96
CA PRO A 146 -3.73 15.83 15.19
C PRO A 146 -2.58 14.85 14.92
N CYS A 147 -1.63 14.78 15.83
CA CYS A 147 -0.61 13.73 15.83
C CYS A 147 -1.16 12.48 16.51
N LEU A 148 -1.75 11.56 15.76
CA LEU A 148 -2.38 10.35 16.32
C LEU A 148 -1.39 9.47 17.10
N HIS A 149 -0.11 9.49 16.77
CA HIS A 149 0.92 8.72 17.47
C HIS A 149 1.13 9.19 18.92
N GLU A 150 0.91 10.46 19.20
CA GLU A 150 1.00 11.01 20.55
C GLU A 150 -0.19 10.62 21.43
N TYR A 151 -1.38 10.51 20.82
CA TYR A 151 -2.62 10.20 21.55
C TYR A 151 -2.90 8.70 21.69
N ALA A 152 -2.27 7.86 20.87
CA ALA A 152 -2.57 6.44 20.79
C ALA A 152 -1.29 5.58 20.75
N SER A 153 -0.26 5.95 21.51
CA SER A 153 1.03 5.22 21.55
C SER A 153 0.84 3.74 21.83
N ASP A 154 -0.08 3.35 22.73
CA ASP A 154 -0.34 1.98 23.12
C ASP A 154 -1.03 1.18 22.00
N TYR A 155 -1.94 1.83 21.26
CA TYR A 155 -2.62 1.21 20.12
C TYR A 155 -1.65 0.92 18.97
N PHE A 156 -0.76 1.86 18.67
CA PHE A 156 0.24 1.69 17.62
C PHE A 156 1.33 0.67 17.99
N SER A 157 1.70 0.56 19.27
CA SER A 157 2.64 -0.46 19.72
C SER A 157 2.12 -1.88 19.55
N CYS A 158 0.81 -2.10 19.74
CA CYS A 158 0.17 -3.41 19.51
C CYS A 158 0.10 -3.81 18.02
N LEU A 159 0.13 -2.88 17.09
CA LEU A 159 0.10 -3.17 15.65
C LEU A 159 1.49 -3.51 15.07
N LEU A 160 2.56 -3.19 15.79
CA LEU A 160 3.95 -3.44 15.38
C LEU A 160 4.53 -4.76 15.90
N ASN A 161 3.86 -5.40 16.86
CA ASN A 161 4.19 -6.72 17.40
C ASN A 161 3.31 -7.82 16.77
#